data_f6c683dadc5179523a8867478ff46b9a
#
_entry.id   f6c683dadc5179523a8867478ff46b9a
#
_cell.length_a   1.000
_cell.length_b   1.000
_cell.length_c   1.000
_cell.angle_alpha   90.00
_cell.angle_beta   90.00
_cell.angle_gamma   90.00
#
_symmetry.space_group_name_H-M   'P 1'
#
loop_
_entity.id
_entity.type
_entity.pdbx_description
1 polymer ?
#
loop_
_entity_poly.entity_id
_entity_poly.type
_entity_poly.pdbx_seq_one_letter_code
_entity_poly.pdbx_strand_id
1 'polypeptide(L)'
;MKKWTRRAFIGAGVLAGGTLVLGIAIRPGNRASKVAGLIASSGETVMNIWLKIALDNTITAIIPHAEMGQGVHTALAMMLADEMDADWSKVKFEEAPAAKEYANYSVAKGFIAGNAHFPKFLDETINGIFLTAVKSLNFQITGGSASVRFTGQDAMRIAGAAAKAMLLQAASDTWKVPVEELVAEKSVVKHASSGQSATFGELIPAAAEVKTPSHPKLKSQAEFTLMGTSQPRLDIPAKVTGEAKFGMDVQVPGMKYATIKAAPVFGSKVKSVDTNVTSSQPGVLKIVNLGEAVAVIAEGYWQAKTALNMLPITF
;
A
#
# COMPACT_ATOMS: atom_id res chain seq x y z
N MET A 1 19.95 8.29 -17.90
CA MET A 1 19.01 9.43 -17.72
C MET A 1 19.77 10.58 -17.08
N LYS A 2 19.72 11.78 -17.69
CA LYS A 2 20.54 12.94 -17.31
C LYS A 2 20.29 13.35 -15.85
N LYS A 3 21.36 13.64 -15.10
CA LYS A 3 21.35 14.13 -13.69
C LYS A 3 20.39 15.34 -13.47
N TRP A 4 19.97 15.99 -14.54
CA TRP A 4 19.11 17.17 -14.51
C TRP A 4 17.64 16.85 -14.18
N THR A 5 17.11 15.70 -14.62
CA THR A 5 15.71 15.31 -14.40
C THR A 5 15.40 14.99 -12.94
N ARG A 6 16.36 14.50 -12.20
CA ARG A 6 16.22 14.16 -10.77
C ARG A 6 16.16 15.42 -9.89
N ARG A 7 17.05 16.40 -10.14
CA ARG A 7 17.07 17.67 -9.42
C ARG A 7 15.85 18.54 -9.73
N ALA A 8 15.37 18.55 -10.97
CA ALA A 8 14.17 19.30 -11.35
C ALA A 8 12.90 18.70 -10.71
N PHE A 9 12.84 17.36 -10.53
CA PHE A 9 11.71 16.70 -9.90
C PHE A 9 11.67 16.93 -8.38
N ILE A 10 12.83 16.90 -7.72
CA ILE A 10 12.97 17.21 -6.29
C ILE A 10 12.63 18.70 -6.05
N GLY A 11 13.13 19.60 -6.88
CA GLY A 11 12.84 21.04 -6.79
C GLY A 11 11.37 21.39 -7.01
N ALA A 12 10.68 20.70 -7.93
CA ALA A 12 9.26 20.89 -8.17
C ALA A 12 8.39 20.38 -7.02
N GLY A 13 8.80 19.29 -6.35
CA GLY A 13 8.10 18.75 -5.17
C GLY A 13 8.16 19.70 -3.96
N VAL A 14 9.30 20.33 -3.73
CA VAL A 14 9.48 21.33 -2.66
C VAL A 14 8.65 22.61 -2.90
N LEU A 15 8.50 23.03 -4.17
CA LEU A 15 7.72 24.22 -4.54
C LEU A 15 6.20 23.96 -4.55
N ALA A 16 5.76 22.72 -4.70
CA ALA A 16 4.35 22.34 -4.82
C ALA A 16 3.66 21.93 -3.51
N GLY A 17 4.22 22.29 -2.35
CA GLY A 17 3.54 22.05 -1.07
C GLY A 17 4.25 21.11 -0.10
N GLY A 18 5.57 21.01 -0.16
CA GLY A 18 6.36 20.30 0.86
C GLY A 18 6.37 18.78 0.76
N THR A 19 5.93 18.23 -0.36
CA THR A 19 5.99 16.77 -0.60
C THR A 19 7.27 16.41 -1.34
N LEU A 20 8.24 15.82 -0.68
CA LEU A 20 9.46 15.33 -1.31
C LEU A 20 9.28 13.84 -1.66
N VAL A 21 9.43 13.52 -2.94
CA VAL A 21 9.31 12.15 -3.44
C VAL A 21 10.68 11.53 -3.65
N LEU A 22 11.05 10.59 -2.79
CA LEU A 22 12.24 9.78 -2.96
C LEU A 22 11.88 8.46 -3.63
N GLY A 23 12.34 8.30 -4.87
CA GLY A 23 12.21 7.04 -5.58
C GLY A 23 13.24 6.04 -5.13
N ILE A 24 12.90 5.12 -4.25
CA ILE A 24 13.70 3.92 -4.04
C ILE A 24 13.35 2.92 -5.15
N ALA A 25 14.28 2.69 -6.05
CA ALA A 25 14.21 1.57 -6.98
C ALA A 25 14.53 0.27 -6.24
N ILE A 26 13.54 -0.23 -5.48
CA ILE A 26 13.60 -1.60 -4.97
C ILE A 26 13.04 -2.52 -6.05
N ARG A 27 13.71 -2.58 -7.23
CA ARG A 27 13.36 -3.46 -8.37
C ARG A 27 12.42 -2.88 -9.42
N PRO A 28 12.39 -3.41 -10.67
CA PRO A 28 12.73 -2.60 -11.83
C PRO A 28 11.79 -1.43 -12.03
N GLY A 29 12.38 -0.26 -12.25
CA GLY A 29 11.72 1.01 -12.57
C GLY A 29 11.40 1.86 -11.34
N ASN A 30 11.48 3.17 -11.49
CA ASN A 30 11.12 4.14 -10.46
C ASN A 30 9.59 4.20 -10.28
N ARG A 31 9.04 3.27 -9.47
CA ARG A 31 7.60 3.19 -9.20
C ARG A 31 7.13 4.30 -8.25
N ALA A 32 7.99 4.74 -7.33
CA ALA A 32 7.62 5.73 -6.31
C ALA A 32 7.16 7.06 -6.92
N SER A 33 7.82 7.54 -7.97
CA SER A 33 7.42 8.77 -8.65
C SER A 33 6.04 8.71 -9.29
N LYS A 34 5.56 7.51 -9.63
CA LYS A 34 4.24 7.33 -10.25
C LYS A 34 3.09 7.31 -9.24
N VAL A 35 3.37 6.93 -8.01
CA VAL A 35 2.35 6.82 -6.97
C VAL A 35 2.42 7.94 -5.94
N ALA A 36 3.46 8.75 -5.96
CA ALA A 36 3.66 9.81 -4.97
C ALA A 36 2.45 10.73 -4.84
N GLY A 37 1.87 11.15 -5.95
CA GLY A 37 0.66 11.98 -5.94
C GLY A 37 -0.61 11.26 -5.45
N LEU A 38 -0.56 9.94 -5.30
CA LEU A 38 -1.69 9.14 -4.79
C LEU A 38 -1.60 8.85 -3.30
N ILE A 39 -0.38 8.85 -2.73
CA ILE A 39 -0.14 8.37 -1.35
C ILE A 39 0.44 9.43 -0.42
N ALA A 40 1.03 10.52 -0.94
CA ALA A 40 1.65 11.55 -0.11
C ALA A 40 0.69 12.73 0.13
N SER A 41 0.65 13.16 1.39
CA SER A 41 0.01 14.40 1.82
C SER A 41 1.05 15.50 2.04
N SER A 42 0.60 16.74 2.29
CA SER A 42 1.50 17.85 2.63
C SER A 42 2.32 17.53 3.87
N GLY A 43 3.62 17.76 3.81
CA GLY A 43 4.55 17.47 4.92
C GLY A 43 5.01 16.01 5.02
N GLU A 44 4.64 15.15 4.10
CA GLU A 44 5.10 13.76 4.06
C GLU A 44 6.09 13.53 2.92
N THR A 45 7.07 12.65 3.17
CA THR A 45 8.05 12.23 2.18
C THR A 45 7.88 10.75 1.85
N VAL A 46 7.69 10.46 0.58
CA VAL A 46 7.65 9.08 0.06
C VAL A 46 9.07 8.56 -0.10
N MET A 47 9.53 7.76 0.86
CA MET A 47 10.84 7.12 0.82
C MET A 47 10.92 6.04 -0.27
N ASN A 48 9.82 5.30 -0.44
CA ASN A 48 9.61 4.32 -1.51
C ASN A 48 8.10 4.04 -1.65
N ILE A 49 7.69 3.14 -2.53
CA ILE A 49 6.27 2.81 -2.68
C ILE A 49 5.64 2.15 -1.44
N TRP A 50 6.45 1.68 -0.49
CA TRP A 50 6.00 0.95 0.69
C TRP A 50 5.99 1.76 1.97
N LEU A 51 6.61 2.93 1.98
CA LEU A 51 6.64 3.78 3.17
C LEU A 51 6.81 5.26 2.83
N LYS A 52 6.25 6.08 3.68
CA LYS A 52 6.46 7.53 3.78
C LYS A 52 6.78 7.91 5.22
N ILE A 53 7.53 9.00 5.37
CA ILE A 53 7.90 9.56 6.68
C ILE A 53 7.46 11.02 6.69
N ALA A 54 6.82 11.43 7.78
CA ALA A 54 6.42 12.81 8.01
C ALA A 54 7.46 13.56 8.87
N LEU A 55 7.41 14.89 8.84
CA LEU A 55 8.33 15.74 9.63
C LEU A 55 8.15 15.54 11.14
N ASP A 56 6.97 15.12 11.60
CA ASP A 56 6.67 14.79 12.99
C ASP A 56 7.18 13.40 13.41
N ASN A 57 7.98 12.78 12.54
CA ASN A 57 8.55 11.45 12.72
C ASN A 57 7.54 10.30 12.64
N THR A 58 6.32 10.55 12.13
CA THR A 58 5.35 9.48 11.82
C THR A 58 5.83 8.68 10.62
N ILE A 59 5.83 7.37 10.74
CA ILE A 59 6.19 6.41 9.68
C ILE A 59 4.92 5.72 9.25
N THR A 60 4.57 5.83 7.98
CA THR A 60 3.37 5.18 7.43
C THR A 60 3.77 4.07 6.45
N ALA A 61 3.41 2.84 6.78
CA ALA A 61 3.55 1.69 5.88
C ALA A 61 2.40 1.68 4.87
N ILE A 62 2.71 1.56 3.57
CA ILE A 62 1.72 1.46 2.49
C ILE A 62 1.55 0.00 2.13
N ILE A 63 0.37 -0.56 2.38
CA ILE A 63 0.14 -2.00 2.35
C ILE A 63 -0.83 -2.38 1.24
N PRO A 64 -0.40 -3.18 0.23
CA PRO A 64 -1.20 -3.54 -0.94
C PRO A 64 -2.07 -4.80 -0.72
N HIS A 65 -2.52 -5.03 0.50
CA HIS A 65 -3.30 -6.20 0.87
C HIS A 65 -4.50 -5.82 1.72
N ALA A 66 -5.65 -6.41 1.43
CA ALA A 66 -6.85 -6.24 2.23
C ALA A 66 -6.73 -6.96 3.58
N GLU A 67 -7.19 -6.33 4.63
CA GLU A 67 -7.33 -6.94 5.96
C GLU A 67 -8.65 -7.74 6.01
N MET A 68 -8.51 -9.05 6.17
CA MET A 68 -9.64 -10.00 6.24
C MET A 68 -9.71 -10.72 7.61
N GLY A 69 -9.05 -10.16 8.63
CA GLY A 69 -8.90 -10.76 9.95
C GLY A 69 -7.54 -11.43 10.19
N GLN A 70 -6.66 -11.52 9.16
CA GLN A 70 -5.36 -12.18 9.23
C GLN A 70 -4.25 -11.30 9.84
N GLY A 71 -4.50 -10.02 10.14
CA GLY A 71 -3.54 -9.12 10.77
C GLY A 71 -2.47 -8.56 9.83
N VAL A 72 -2.72 -8.56 8.51
CA VAL A 72 -1.71 -8.20 7.50
C VAL A 72 -1.23 -6.76 7.64
N HIS A 73 -2.11 -5.82 8.00
CA HIS A 73 -1.75 -4.41 8.17
C HIS A 73 -0.71 -4.24 9.30
N THR A 74 -0.95 -4.86 10.45
CA THR A 74 -0.02 -4.80 11.58
C THR A 74 1.26 -5.56 11.29
N ALA A 75 1.15 -6.80 10.78
CA ALA A 75 2.32 -7.65 10.54
C ALA A 75 3.31 -7.05 9.54
N LEU A 76 2.82 -6.50 8.42
CA LEU A 76 3.68 -5.88 7.41
C LEU A 76 4.27 -4.56 7.89
N ALA A 77 3.52 -3.75 8.64
CA ALA A 77 4.04 -2.55 9.28
C ALA A 77 5.14 -2.88 10.31
N MET A 78 4.97 -3.96 11.10
CA MET A 78 6.00 -4.44 12.05
C MET A 78 7.29 -4.84 11.33
N MET A 79 7.20 -5.59 10.22
CA MET A 79 8.37 -6.03 9.47
C MET A 79 9.16 -4.86 8.88
N LEU A 80 8.48 -3.83 8.41
CA LEU A 80 9.08 -2.60 7.93
C LEU A 80 9.72 -1.80 9.07
N ALA A 81 8.98 -1.60 10.16
CA ALA A 81 9.41 -0.79 11.31
C ALA A 81 10.59 -1.42 12.05
N ASP A 82 10.62 -2.75 12.17
CA ASP A 82 11.73 -3.47 12.80
C ASP A 82 13.05 -3.24 12.05
N GLU A 83 13.04 -3.39 10.73
CA GLU A 83 14.24 -3.14 9.90
C GLU A 83 14.74 -1.69 10.00
N MET A 84 13.84 -0.75 10.30
CA MET A 84 14.17 0.66 10.46
C MET A 84 14.67 1.02 11.86
N ASP A 85 14.53 0.17 12.88
CA ASP A 85 14.62 0.54 14.29
C ASP A 85 13.68 1.68 14.65
N ALA A 86 12.46 1.63 14.14
CA ALA A 86 11.46 2.66 14.29
C ALA A 86 10.82 2.65 15.69
N ASP A 87 10.36 3.82 16.14
CA ASP A 87 9.46 3.91 17.28
C ASP A 87 8.08 3.39 16.88
N TRP A 88 7.72 2.21 17.39
CA TRP A 88 6.44 1.58 17.07
C TRP A 88 5.22 2.44 17.36
N SER A 89 5.30 3.31 18.38
CA SER A 89 4.21 4.24 18.72
C SER A 89 3.96 5.31 17.66
N LYS A 90 4.92 5.52 16.76
CA LYS A 90 4.87 6.46 15.63
C LYS A 90 4.56 5.78 14.29
N VAL A 91 4.36 4.45 14.30
CA VAL A 91 4.09 3.70 13.08
C VAL A 91 2.59 3.62 12.82
N LYS A 92 2.21 3.92 11.59
CA LYS A 92 0.86 3.80 11.05
C LYS A 92 0.86 2.96 9.78
N PHE A 93 -0.31 2.62 9.29
CA PHE A 93 -0.46 2.02 7.98
C PHE A 93 -1.51 2.78 7.16
N GLU A 94 -1.40 2.66 5.86
CA GLU A 94 -2.42 3.02 4.89
C GLU A 94 -2.54 1.91 3.85
N GLU A 95 -3.74 1.72 3.33
CA GLU A 95 -3.96 0.80 2.22
C GLU A 95 -3.40 1.42 0.93
N ALA A 96 -2.67 0.61 0.17
CA ALA A 96 -2.16 1.05 -1.13
C ALA A 96 -3.32 1.28 -2.10
N PRO A 97 -3.26 2.34 -2.92
CA PRO A 97 -4.26 2.54 -3.96
C PRO A 97 -4.25 1.39 -4.98
N ALA A 98 -5.38 1.18 -5.65
CA ALA A 98 -5.52 0.20 -6.73
C ALA A 98 -4.76 0.67 -7.98
N ALA A 99 -3.43 0.63 -7.92
CA ALA A 99 -2.52 1.06 -8.97
C ALA A 99 -1.57 -0.07 -9.40
N LYS A 100 -1.23 -0.12 -10.68
CA LYS A 100 -0.34 -1.13 -11.27
C LYS A 100 1.02 -1.22 -10.59
N GLU A 101 1.46 -0.14 -9.96
CA GLU A 101 2.72 -0.04 -9.22
C GLU A 101 2.73 -0.96 -7.99
N TYR A 102 1.58 -1.26 -7.44
CA TYR A 102 1.38 -2.18 -6.30
C TYR A 102 1.06 -3.62 -6.71
N ALA A 103 1.19 -3.96 -8.00
CA ALA A 103 0.99 -5.35 -8.44
C ALA A 103 1.88 -6.33 -7.66
N ASN A 104 1.27 -7.43 -7.19
CA ASN A 104 1.86 -8.35 -6.20
C ASN A 104 2.79 -9.38 -6.84
N TYR A 105 3.91 -8.95 -7.41
CA TYR A 105 4.86 -9.86 -8.06
C TYR A 105 5.48 -10.88 -7.09
N SER A 106 5.74 -10.50 -5.85
CA SER A 106 6.30 -11.40 -4.84
C SER A 106 5.33 -12.51 -4.46
N VAL A 107 4.03 -12.20 -4.34
CA VAL A 107 2.99 -13.19 -4.11
C VAL A 107 2.83 -14.11 -5.33
N ALA A 108 2.77 -13.57 -6.54
CA ALA A 108 2.70 -14.36 -7.77
C ALA A 108 3.93 -15.27 -7.94
N LYS A 109 5.15 -14.74 -7.72
CA LYS A 109 6.38 -15.52 -7.72
C LYS A 109 6.31 -16.67 -6.71
N GLY A 110 5.83 -16.37 -5.49
CA GLY A 110 5.69 -17.38 -4.44
C GLY A 110 4.72 -18.50 -4.77
N PHE A 111 3.58 -18.19 -5.42
CA PHE A 111 2.62 -19.20 -5.86
C PHE A 111 3.14 -20.04 -7.05
N ILE A 112 3.83 -19.42 -7.99
CA ILE A 112 4.31 -20.11 -9.22
C ILE A 112 5.62 -20.85 -8.99
N ALA A 113 6.59 -20.19 -8.35
CA ALA A 113 7.92 -20.75 -8.12
C ALA A 113 8.05 -21.51 -6.78
N GLY A 114 7.08 -21.34 -5.87
CA GLY A 114 7.09 -21.99 -4.56
C GLY A 114 8.38 -21.68 -3.78
N ASN A 115 9.11 -22.74 -3.43
CA ASN A 115 10.40 -22.66 -2.73
C ASN A 115 11.61 -22.72 -3.66
N ALA A 116 11.43 -22.57 -4.97
CA ALA A 116 12.55 -22.55 -5.91
C ALA A 116 13.52 -21.41 -5.58
N HIS A 117 14.79 -21.78 -5.41
CA HIS A 117 15.86 -20.83 -5.14
C HIS A 117 16.52 -20.48 -6.47
N PHE A 118 16.48 -19.20 -6.81
CA PHE A 118 17.20 -18.69 -7.97
C PHE A 118 18.57 -18.14 -7.54
N PRO A 119 19.60 -18.23 -8.40
CA PRO A 119 20.87 -17.57 -8.14
C PRO A 119 20.67 -16.06 -7.94
N LYS A 120 21.30 -15.47 -6.93
CA LYS A 120 21.11 -14.05 -6.56
C LYS A 120 21.33 -13.08 -7.73
N PHE A 121 22.23 -13.38 -8.66
CA PHE A 121 22.51 -12.55 -9.83
C PHE A 121 21.34 -12.50 -10.84
N LEU A 122 20.40 -13.46 -10.78
CA LEU A 122 19.19 -13.49 -11.61
C LEU A 122 17.97 -12.86 -10.94
N ASP A 123 18.03 -12.55 -9.64
CA ASP A 123 16.88 -12.10 -8.87
C ASP A 123 16.22 -10.85 -9.48
N GLU A 124 17.00 -9.86 -9.89
CA GLU A 124 16.44 -8.63 -10.49
C GLU A 124 15.73 -8.94 -11.81
N THR A 125 16.31 -9.79 -12.66
CA THR A 125 15.72 -10.19 -13.93
C THR A 125 14.41 -10.95 -13.71
N ILE A 126 14.43 -11.95 -12.83
CA ILE A 126 13.27 -12.79 -12.53
C ILE A 126 12.15 -11.94 -11.92
N ASN A 127 12.47 -11.11 -10.95
CA ASN A 127 11.48 -10.21 -10.34
C ASN A 127 10.92 -9.21 -11.36
N GLY A 128 11.75 -8.76 -12.31
CA GLY A 128 11.33 -7.90 -13.43
C GLY A 128 10.32 -8.59 -14.35
N ILE A 129 10.55 -9.85 -14.68
CA ILE A 129 9.62 -10.66 -15.48
C ILE A 129 8.28 -10.82 -14.75
N PHE A 130 8.31 -11.26 -13.49
CA PHE A 130 7.09 -11.38 -12.69
C PHE A 130 6.36 -10.05 -12.54
N LEU A 131 7.07 -8.95 -12.24
CA LEU A 131 6.45 -7.63 -12.12
C LEU A 131 5.78 -7.19 -13.43
N THR A 132 6.42 -7.41 -14.56
CA THR A 132 5.86 -7.06 -15.87
C THR A 132 4.58 -7.85 -16.14
N ALA A 133 4.60 -9.15 -15.90
CA ALA A 133 3.43 -10.01 -16.08
C ALA A 133 2.26 -9.61 -15.18
N VAL A 134 2.49 -9.42 -13.87
CA VAL A 134 1.41 -9.07 -12.93
C VAL A 134 0.87 -7.66 -13.16
N LYS A 135 1.70 -6.72 -13.64
CA LYS A 135 1.25 -5.37 -14.03
C LYS A 135 0.33 -5.40 -15.24
N SER A 136 0.63 -6.24 -16.25
CA SER A 136 -0.23 -6.39 -17.43
C SER A 136 -1.59 -7.02 -17.09
N LEU A 137 -1.64 -7.83 -16.04
CA LEU A 137 -2.86 -8.46 -15.54
C LEU A 137 -3.60 -7.63 -14.47
N ASN A 138 -3.09 -6.46 -14.08
CA ASN A 138 -3.57 -5.68 -12.92
C ASN A 138 -3.70 -6.53 -11.65
N PHE A 139 -2.73 -7.39 -11.40
CA PHE A 139 -2.78 -8.45 -10.41
C PHE A 139 -2.41 -7.91 -9.01
N GLN A 140 -3.38 -7.34 -8.32
CA GLN A 140 -3.25 -6.90 -6.93
C GLN A 140 -4.20 -7.74 -6.09
N ILE A 141 -3.66 -8.80 -5.48
CA ILE A 141 -4.44 -9.78 -4.71
C ILE A 141 -3.94 -9.89 -3.27
N THR A 142 -4.83 -10.37 -2.41
CA THR A 142 -4.52 -10.77 -1.05
C THR A 142 -4.56 -12.29 -0.95
N GLY A 143 -3.49 -12.89 -0.50
CA GLY A 143 -3.31 -14.35 -0.38
C GLY A 143 -3.21 -14.84 1.07
N GLY A 144 -3.96 -14.26 1.99
CA GLY A 144 -3.90 -14.63 3.42
C GLY A 144 -2.49 -14.53 3.98
N SER A 145 -1.99 -15.57 4.64
CA SER A 145 -0.63 -15.62 5.22
C SER A 145 0.48 -15.53 4.16
N ALA A 146 0.23 -15.94 2.93
CA ALA A 146 1.18 -15.80 1.82
C ALA A 146 1.51 -14.33 1.54
N SER A 147 0.54 -13.41 1.70
CA SER A 147 0.77 -11.96 1.59
C SER A 147 1.80 -11.47 2.61
N VAL A 148 1.69 -11.91 3.86
CA VAL A 148 2.66 -11.54 4.91
C VAL A 148 4.03 -12.13 4.58
N ARG A 149 4.10 -13.42 4.23
CA ARG A 149 5.36 -14.11 3.99
C ARG A 149 6.12 -13.51 2.81
N PHE A 150 5.50 -13.40 1.65
CA PHE A 150 6.19 -12.94 0.45
C PHE A 150 6.38 -11.43 0.40
N THR A 151 5.32 -10.65 0.60
CA THR A 151 5.44 -9.18 0.60
C THR A 151 6.27 -8.69 1.78
N GLY A 152 6.15 -9.33 2.94
CA GLY A 152 6.97 -9.01 4.10
C GLY A 152 8.45 -9.17 3.84
N GLN A 153 8.88 -10.33 3.35
CA GLN A 153 10.29 -10.63 3.09
C GLN A 153 10.86 -9.88 1.88
N ASP A 154 10.12 -9.89 0.77
CA ASP A 154 10.63 -9.40 -0.51
C ASP A 154 10.37 -7.90 -0.74
N ALA A 155 9.57 -7.25 0.10
CA ALA A 155 9.26 -5.84 -0.04
C ALA A 155 9.41 -5.06 1.27
N MET A 156 8.65 -5.37 2.33
CA MET A 156 8.60 -4.54 3.54
C MET A 156 9.93 -4.49 4.29
N ARG A 157 10.56 -5.63 4.51
CA ARG A 157 11.88 -5.68 5.15
C ARG A 157 12.94 -4.94 4.32
N ILE A 158 12.98 -5.21 3.02
CA ILE A 158 13.93 -4.53 2.11
C ILE A 158 13.68 -3.02 2.09
N ALA A 159 12.42 -2.60 2.08
CA ALA A 159 12.04 -1.19 2.09
C ALA A 159 12.47 -0.48 3.39
N GLY A 160 12.23 -1.11 4.53
CA GLY A 160 12.65 -0.58 5.83
C GLY A 160 14.18 -0.48 5.96
N ALA A 161 14.89 -1.56 5.63
CA ALA A 161 16.35 -1.58 5.67
C ALA A 161 16.99 -0.55 4.72
N ALA A 162 16.43 -0.37 3.53
CA ALA A 162 16.91 0.63 2.57
C ALA A 162 16.69 2.06 3.11
N ALA A 163 15.52 2.34 3.68
CA ALA A 163 15.21 3.64 4.26
C ALA A 163 16.16 3.95 5.44
N LYS A 164 16.37 2.99 6.35
CA LYS A 164 17.34 3.12 7.45
C LYS A 164 18.74 3.45 6.92
N ALA A 165 19.24 2.70 5.95
CA ALA A 165 20.55 2.94 5.37
C ALA A 165 20.69 4.33 4.76
N MET A 166 19.64 4.85 4.12
CA MET A 166 19.63 6.21 3.57
C MET A 166 19.63 7.27 4.67
N LEU A 167 18.88 7.06 5.75
CA LEU A 167 18.85 7.98 6.90
C LEU A 167 20.19 8.02 7.63
N LEU A 168 20.83 6.86 7.84
CA LEU A 168 22.17 6.79 8.41
C LEU A 168 23.21 7.50 7.52
N GLN A 169 23.17 7.28 6.21
CA GLN A 169 24.06 7.95 5.27
C GLN A 169 23.83 9.47 5.26
N ALA A 170 22.57 9.92 5.32
CA ALA A 170 22.24 11.33 5.39
C ALA A 170 22.82 11.99 6.67
N ALA A 171 22.73 11.33 7.81
CA ALA A 171 23.33 11.78 9.06
C ALA A 171 24.86 11.82 8.96
N SER A 172 25.48 10.76 8.43
CA SER A 172 26.93 10.68 8.19
C SER A 172 27.41 11.83 7.30
N ASP A 173 26.73 12.09 6.19
CA ASP A 173 27.07 13.17 5.25
C ASP A 173 26.89 14.56 5.88
N THR A 174 25.87 14.72 6.75
CA THR A 174 25.58 15.99 7.44
C THR A 174 26.56 16.26 8.55
N TRP A 175 26.85 15.28 9.37
CA TRP A 175 27.71 15.41 10.55
C TRP A 175 29.20 15.19 10.27
N LYS A 176 29.54 14.71 9.06
CA LYS A 176 30.93 14.41 8.64
C LYS A 176 31.58 13.35 9.53
N VAL A 177 30.82 12.33 9.85
CA VAL A 177 31.26 11.19 10.68
C VAL A 177 31.08 9.88 9.90
N PRO A 178 31.85 8.81 10.20
CA PRO A 178 31.67 7.51 9.56
C PRO A 178 30.28 6.94 9.85
N VAL A 179 29.64 6.34 8.83
CA VAL A 179 28.30 5.76 8.97
C VAL A 179 28.26 4.59 9.95
N GLU A 180 29.41 3.90 10.13
CA GLU A 180 29.59 2.78 11.04
C GLU A 180 29.54 3.19 12.53
N GLU A 181 29.73 4.47 12.83
CA GLU A 181 29.64 5.03 14.19
C GLU A 181 28.21 5.47 14.55
N LEU A 182 27.28 5.40 13.58
CA LEU A 182 25.90 5.81 13.74
C LEU A 182 25.00 4.64 14.14
N VAL A 183 24.10 4.90 15.05
CA VAL A 183 23.08 3.95 15.49
C VAL A 183 21.69 4.56 15.30
N ALA A 184 20.78 3.79 14.73
CA ALA A 184 19.35 4.11 14.71
C ALA A 184 18.66 3.41 15.88
N GLU A 185 17.87 4.14 16.62
CA GLU A 185 17.07 3.62 17.73
C GLU A 185 15.79 4.45 17.89
N LYS A 186 14.63 3.82 17.92
CA LYS A 186 13.32 4.47 18.11
C LYS A 186 13.13 5.71 17.24
N SER A 187 13.37 5.54 15.93
CA SER A 187 13.24 6.59 14.91
C SER A 187 14.18 7.79 15.12
N VAL A 188 15.30 7.60 15.79
CA VAL A 188 16.34 8.61 15.99
C VAL A 188 17.68 8.03 15.58
N VAL A 189 18.45 8.79 14.78
CA VAL A 189 19.86 8.48 14.50
C VAL A 189 20.72 9.19 15.55
N LYS A 190 21.69 8.48 16.10
CA LYS A 190 22.59 8.97 17.16
C LYS A 190 24.04 8.71 16.79
N HIS A 191 24.91 9.66 17.15
CA HIS A 191 26.36 9.52 17.14
C HIS A 191 26.91 9.71 18.55
N ALA A 192 27.28 8.59 19.21
CA ALA A 192 27.65 8.61 20.62
C ALA A 192 28.85 9.48 20.91
N SER A 193 29.90 9.46 20.07
CA SER A 193 31.17 10.16 20.29
C SER A 193 31.04 11.69 20.24
N SER A 194 30.13 12.24 19.43
CA SER A 194 29.91 13.70 19.35
C SER A 194 28.67 14.17 20.11
N GLY A 195 27.80 13.24 20.57
CA GLY A 195 26.50 13.56 21.17
C GLY A 195 25.43 14.05 20.18
N GLN A 196 25.73 14.05 18.89
CA GLN A 196 24.75 14.45 17.85
C GLN A 196 23.62 13.44 17.74
N SER A 197 22.40 13.94 17.51
CA SER A 197 21.22 13.13 17.24
C SER A 197 20.24 13.89 16.36
N ALA A 198 19.48 13.15 15.55
CA ALA A 198 18.37 13.69 14.76
C ALA A 198 17.29 12.63 14.57
N THR A 199 16.05 13.04 14.53
CA THR A 199 14.92 12.18 14.19
C THR A 199 14.96 11.81 12.71
N PHE A 200 14.26 10.74 12.33
CA PHE A 200 14.10 10.38 10.92
C PHE A 200 13.43 11.52 10.13
N GLY A 201 12.43 12.18 10.72
CA GLY A 201 11.74 13.31 10.12
C GLY A 201 12.70 14.48 9.79
N GLU A 202 13.61 14.80 10.68
CA GLU A 202 14.62 15.86 10.46
C GLU A 202 15.64 15.49 9.39
N LEU A 203 15.94 14.21 9.22
CA LEU A 203 16.92 13.73 8.24
C LEU A 203 16.34 13.55 6.81
N ILE A 204 15.01 13.61 6.64
CA ILE A 204 14.36 13.37 5.35
C ILE A 204 14.95 14.26 4.23
N PRO A 205 15.13 15.58 4.38
CA PRO A 205 15.63 16.41 3.30
C PRO A 205 17.03 15.97 2.81
N ALA A 206 17.90 15.58 3.74
CA ALA A 206 19.22 15.08 3.41
C ALA A 206 19.18 13.65 2.83
N ALA A 207 18.33 12.79 3.39
CA ALA A 207 18.14 11.42 2.89
C ALA A 207 17.60 11.38 1.45
N ALA A 208 16.90 12.45 1.03
CA ALA A 208 16.45 12.62 -0.34
C ALA A 208 17.57 12.62 -1.37
N GLU A 209 18.74 13.11 -1.01
CA GLU A 209 19.91 13.19 -1.89
C GLU A 209 20.75 11.90 -1.88
N VAL A 210 20.51 11.00 -0.93
CA VAL A 210 21.24 9.73 -0.81
C VAL A 210 20.80 8.75 -1.88
N LYS A 211 21.78 8.08 -2.49
CA LYS A 211 21.49 6.99 -3.43
C LYS A 211 20.94 5.80 -2.68
N THR A 212 19.78 5.32 -3.09
CA THR A 212 19.19 4.11 -2.52
C THR A 212 20.09 2.89 -2.71
N PRO A 213 20.36 2.11 -1.65
CA PRO A 213 21.08 0.86 -1.76
C PRO A 213 20.24 -0.16 -2.54
N SER A 214 20.87 -0.87 -3.48
CA SER A 214 20.20 -1.94 -4.25
C SER A 214 20.00 -3.21 -3.42
N HIS A 215 20.92 -3.48 -2.49
CA HIS A 215 20.89 -4.65 -1.60
C HIS A 215 21.17 -4.19 -0.16
N PRO A 216 20.16 -3.63 0.55
CA PRO A 216 20.36 -3.22 1.93
C PRO A 216 20.59 -4.45 2.81
N LYS A 217 21.42 -4.29 3.85
CA LYS A 217 21.63 -5.34 4.85
C LYS A 217 20.34 -5.48 5.67
N LEU A 218 19.77 -6.67 5.69
CA LEU A 218 18.63 -7.01 6.54
C LEU A 218 19.11 -7.47 7.90
N LYS A 219 18.31 -7.23 8.94
CA LYS A 219 18.50 -7.79 10.27
C LYS A 219 18.46 -9.31 10.23
N SER A 220 19.30 -9.95 11.00
CA SER A 220 19.14 -11.37 11.36
C SER A 220 18.00 -11.52 12.38
N GLN A 221 17.54 -12.75 12.58
CA GLN A 221 16.48 -13.02 13.56
C GLN A 221 16.85 -12.60 14.98
N ALA A 222 18.13 -12.67 15.34
CA ALA A 222 18.63 -12.27 16.66
C ALA A 222 18.59 -10.74 16.88
N GLU A 223 18.50 -9.95 15.81
CA GLU A 223 18.44 -8.48 15.86
C GLU A 223 16.99 -7.94 15.84
N PHE A 224 15.99 -8.81 15.77
CA PHE A 224 14.60 -8.38 15.78
C PHE A 224 14.19 -7.84 17.14
N THR A 225 13.47 -6.72 17.12
CA THR A 225 12.97 -6.05 18.32
C THR A 225 11.45 -5.97 18.36
N LEU A 226 10.80 -5.98 17.18
CA LEU A 226 9.34 -5.97 17.02
C LEU A 226 8.84 -7.30 16.47
N MET A 227 9.47 -7.83 15.42
CA MET A 227 9.10 -9.12 14.86
C MET A 227 9.27 -10.22 15.92
N GLY A 228 8.25 -11.08 16.06
CA GLY A 228 8.22 -12.11 17.10
C GLY A 228 7.64 -11.65 18.43
N THR A 229 7.29 -10.36 18.60
CA THR A 229 6.60 -9.86 19.79
C THR A 229 5.10 -9.73 19.56
N SER A 230 4.31 -9.78 20.64
CA SER A 230 2.88 -9.51 20.57
C SER A 230 2.62 -8.01 20.59
N GLN A 231 2.08 -7.47 19.50
CA GLN A 231 1.69 -6.07 19.41
C GLN A 231 0.18 -5.95 19.21
N PRO A 232 -0.48 -4.93 19.80
CA PRO A 232 -1.86 -4.60 19.49
C PRO A 232 -2.02 -4.34 17.99
N ARG A 233 -3.10 -4.81 17.41
CA ARG A 233 -3.39 -4.56 15.99
C ARG A 233 -3.68 -3.09 15.76
N LEU A 234 -3.03 -2.51 14.74
CA LEU A 234 -3.17 -1.10 14.38
C LEU A 234 -4.56 -0.75 13.83
N ASP A 235 -5.28 -1.73 13.30
CA ASP A 235 -6.59 -1.55 12.67
C ASP A 235 -7.77 -1.65 13.66
N ILE A 236 -7.58 -2.20 14.86
CA ILE A 236 -8.66 -2.43 15.82
C ILE A 236 -9.29 -1.12 16.34
N PRO A 237 -8.53 -0.07 16.73
CA PRO A 237 -9.15 1.14 17.25
C PRO A 237 -10.22 1.73 16.34
N ALA A 238 -9.91 1.92 15.06
CA ALA A 238 -10.85 2.46 14.09
C ALA A 238 -12.08 1.56 13.87
N LYS A 239 -11.91 0.24 14.00
CA LYS A 239 -13.02 -0.72 13.85
C LYS A 239 -13.99 -0.69 15.02
N VAL A 240 -13.50 -0.55 16.25
CA VAL A 240 -14.36 -0.56 17.44
C VAL A 240 -15.00 0.82 17.72
N THR A 241 -14.44 1.90 17.19
CA THR A 241 -15.03 3.24 17.26
C THR A 241 -15.97 3.56 16.09
N GLY A 242 -16.01 2.71 15.06
CA GLY A 242 -16.79 2.94 13.85
C GLY A 242 -16.15 3.92 12.85
N GLU A 243 -14.88 4.29 13.05
CA GLU A 243 -14.14 5.16 12.12
C GLU A 243 -13.67 4.41 10.87
N ALA A 244 -13.51 3.07 10.96
CA ALA A 244 -13.11 2.26 9.82
C ALA A 244 -14.14 2.34 8.70
N LYS A 245 -13.68 2.59 7.47
CA LYS A 245 -14.51 2.65 6.27
C LYS A 245 -14.37 1.37 5.47
N PHE A 246 -15.50 0.72 5.21
CA PHE A 246 -15.59 -0.45 4.35
C PHE A 246 -16.22 -0.08 3.01
N GLY A 247 -16.18 -0.97 2.02
CA GLY A 247 -16.72 -0.70 0.70
C GLY A 247 -18.20 -0.29 0.71
N MET A 248 -18.98 -0.80 1.68
CA MET A 248 -20.39 -0.43 1.85
C MET A 248 -20.60 0.98 2.42
N ASP A 249 -19.59 1.56 3.07
CA ASP A 249 -19.65 2.88 3.72
C ASP A 249 -19.18 4.00 2.78
N VAL A 250 -18.64 3.65 1.61
CA VAL A 250 -18.13 4.62 0.64
C VAL A 250 -19.30 5.41 0.06
N GLN A 251 -19.20 6.74 0.13
CA GLN A 251 -20.15 7.68 -0.47
C GLN A 251 -19.40 8.72 -1.30
N VAL A 252 -19.86 8.90 -2.55
CA VAL A 252 -19.34 9.92 -3.45
C VAL A 252 -20.45 10.87 -3.91
N PRO A 253 -20.18 12.14 -4.21
CA PRO A 253 -21.19 13.07 -4.69
C PRO A 253 -21.94 12.52 -5.90
N GLY A 254 -23.27 12.56 -5.86
CA GLY A 254 -24.13 12.07 -6.93
C GLY A 254 -24.25 10.54 -7.04
N MET A 255 -23.72 9.79 -6.05
CA MET A 255 -23.80 8.33 -6.01
C MET A 255 -25.25 7.84 -6.11
N LYS A 256 -25.48 6.79 -6.89
CA LYS A 256 -26.75 6.05 -6.97
C LYS A 256 -26.51 4.60 -6.54
N TYR A 257 -27.60 3.94 -6.16
CA TYR A 257 -27.54 2.58 -5.66
C TYR A 257 -28.17 1.63 -6.66
N ALA A 258 -27.52 0.51 -6.88
CA ALA A 258 -28.05 -0.56 -7.72
C ALA A 258 -28.08 -1.87 -6.95
N THR A 259 -29.17 -2.63 -7.12
CA THR A 259 -29.26 -4.02 -6.68
C THR A 259 -29.51 -4.91 -7.88
N ILE A 260 -29.00 -6.15 -7.82
CA ILE A 260 -29.01 -7.08 -8.94
C ILE A 260 -29.67 -8.39 -8.50
N LYS A 261 -30.52 -8.96 -9.37
CA LYS A 261 -31.02 -10.33 -9.25
C LYS A 261 -30.55 -11.12 -10.45
N ALA A 262 -29.61 -12.00 -10.21
CA ALA A 262 -29.09 -12.90 -11.25
C ALA A 262 -30.00 -14.09 -11.48
N ALA A 263 -29.89 -14.70 -12.65
CA ALA A 263 -30.52 -15.97 -12.94
C ALA A 263 -30.06 -17.05 -11.94
N PRO A 264 -30.96 -17.93 -11.47
CA PRO A 264 -30.65 -18.91 -10.41
C PRO A 264 -29.71 -20.03 -10.87
N VAL A 265 -29.57 -20.24 -12.18
CA VAL A 265 -28.73 -21.27 -12.78
C VAL A 265 -27.77 -20.64 -13.79
N PHE A 266 -26.51 -21.06 -13.77
CA PHE A 266 -25.50 -20.60 -14.72
C PHE A 266 -25.93 -20.85 -16.17
N GLY A 267 -25.74 -19.83 -17.00
CA GLY A 267 -26.13 -19.87 -18.43
C GLY A 267 -27.60 -19.57 -18.69
N SER A 268 -28.44 -19.46 -17.68
CA SER A 268 -29.81 -19.01 -17.82
C SER A 268 -29.86 -17.51 -18.13
N LYS A 269 -30.92 -17.12 -18.89
CA LYS A 269 -31.13 -15.74 -19.32
C LYS A 269 -32.46 -15.21 -18.81
N VAL A 270 -32.57 -13.91 -18.71
CA VAL A 270 -33.82 -13.21 -18.45
C VAL A 270 -34.73 -13.41 -19.66
N LYS A 271 -35.82 -14.12 -19.47
CA LYS A 271 -36.84 -14.34 -20.48
C LYS A 271 -37.78 -13.14 -20.59
N SER A 272 -38.22 -12.63 -19.46
CA SER A 272 -39.07 -11.45 -19.39
C SER A 272 -38.93 -10.72 -18.06
N VAL A 273 -39.15 -9.41 -18.07
CA VAL A 273 -39.24 -8.57 -16.89
C VAL A 273 -40.42 -7.58 -17.10
N ASP A 274 -41.36 -7.55 -16.13
CA ASP A 274 -42.44 -6.57 -16.18
C ASP A 274 -42.01 -5.33 -15.35
N THR A 275 -41.60 -4.28 -16.04
CA THR A 275 -41.13 -3.05 -15.42
C THR A 275 -42.25 -2.14 -14.93
N ASN A 276 -43.50 -2.37 -15.33
CA ASN A 276 -44.64 -1.49 -15.00
C ASN A 276 -44.94 -1.49 -13.49
N VAL A 277 -44.67 -2.61 -12.83
CA VAL A 277 -44.94 -2.77 -11.38
C VAL A 277 -44.05 -1.86 -10.51
N THR A 278 -42.86 -1.53 -10.98
CA THR A 278 -41.84 -0.87 -10.12
C THR A 278 -41.27 0.40 -10.73
N SER A 279 -41.50 0.69 -11.99
CA SER A 279 -40.95 1.91 -12.64
C SER A 279 -41.48 3.21 -12.03
N SER A 280 -42.65 3.18 -11.40
CA SER A 280 -43.30 4.31 -10.72
C SER A 280 -43.00 4.38 -9.22
N GLN A 281 -42.21 3.45 -8.67
CA GLN A 281 -41.86 3.47 -7.25
C GLN A 281 -40.98 4.69 -6.91
N PRO A 282 -41.25 5.38 -5.78
CA PRO A 282 -40.49 6.57 -5.40
C PRO A 282 -38.98 6.27 -5.31
N GLY A 283 -38.19 7.12 -5.98
CA GLY A 283 -36.73 7.02 -5.97
C GLY A 283 -36.14 5.95 -6.91
N VAL A 284 -36.95 5.17 -7.62
CA VAL A 284 -36.46 4.27 -8.69
C VAL A 284 -36.14 5.10 -9.93
N LEU A 285 -34.93 4.96 -10.42
CA LEU A 285 -34.40 5.72 -11.55
C LEU A 285 -34.42 4.91 -12.84
N LYS A 286 -34.03 3.62 -12.77
CA LYS A 286 -33.90 2.79 -13.96
C LYS A 286 -33.94 1.30 -13.62
N ILE A 287 -34.55 0.51 -14.50
CA ILE A 287 -34.48 -0.96 -14.52
C ILE A 287 -33.70 -1.37 -15.75
N VAL A 288 -32.71 -2.23 -15.56
CA VAL A 288 -31.78 -2.65 -16.62
C VAL A 288 -31.77 -4.18 -16.72
N ASN A 289 -32.12 -4.67 -17.93
CA ASN A 289 -31.90 -6.07 -18.25
C ASN A 289 -30.47 -6.26 -18.71
N LEU A 290 -29.71 -7.08 -17.98
CA LEU A 290 -28.29 -7.40 -18.22
C LEU A 290 -28.11 -8.73 -18.99
N GLY A 291 -29.20 -9.34 -19.47
CA GLY A 291 -29.18 -10.63 -20.13
C GLY A 291 -29.27 -11.82 -19.19
N GLU A 292 -28.33 -11.97 -18.27
CA GLU A 292 -28.31 -13.03 -17.25
C GLU A 292 -28.80 -12.54 -15.87
N ALA A 293 -29.11 -11.27 -15.76
CA ALA A 293 -29.55 -10.61 -14.52
C ALA A 293 -30.42 -9.40 -14.81
N VAL A 294 -31.15 -8.93 -13.80
CA VAL A 294 -31.85 -7.65 -13.82
C VAL A 294 -31.32 -6.77 -12.69
N ALA A 295 -31.00 -5.52 -13.01
CA ALA A 295 -30.58 -4.51 -12.04
C ALA A 295 -31.66 -3.43 -11.90
N VAL A 296 -31.88 -2.97 -10.67
CA VAL A 296 -32.68 -1.78 -10.36
C VAL A 296 -31.76 -0.72 -9.78
N ILE A 297 -31.80 0.48 -10.36
CA ILE A 297 -31.04 1.66 -9.95
C ILE A 297 -32.00 2.63 -9.28
N ALA A 298 -31.63 3.13 -8.09
CA ALA A 298 -32.45 4.06 -7.32
C ALA A 298 -31.59 5.12 -6.59
N GLU A 299 -32.24 6.11 -6.01
CA GLU A 299 -31.61 7.15 -5.18
C GLU A 299 -31.01 6.56 -3.89
N GLY A 300 -31.56 5.48 -3.34
CA GLY A 300 -31.09 4.78 -2.17
C GLY A 300 -31.10 3.28 -2.32
N TYR A 301 -30.26 2.59 -1.55
CA TYR A 301 -30.13 1.12 -1.59
C TYR A 301 -31.46 0.42 -1.28
N TRP A 302 -32.18 0.87 -0.24
CA TRP A 302 -33.44 0.26 0.19
C TRP A 302 -34.51 0.37 -0.90
N GLN A 303 -34.58 1.52 -1.56
CA GLN A 303 -35.50 1.74 -2.71
C GLN A 303 -35.19 0.78 -3.86
N ALA A 304 -33.91 0.66 -4.23
CA ALA A 304 -33.48 -0.27 -5.27
C ALA A 304 -33.84 -1.72 -4.92
N LYS A 305 -33.54 -2.14 -3.68
CA LYS A 305 -33.80 -3.50 -3.21
C LYS A 305 -35.29 -3.82 -3.14
N THR A 306 -36.10 -2.92 -2.57
CA THR A 306 -37.55 -3.10 -2.47
C THR A 306 -38.18 -3.23 -3.85
N ALA A 307 -37.83 -2.33 -4.76
CA ALA A 307 -38.31 -2.39 -6.12
C ALA A 307 -37.90 -3.69 -6.85
N LEU A 308 -36.64 -4.12 -6.68
CA LEU A 308 -36.18 -5.38 -7.28
C LEU A 308 -36.92 -6.61 -6.74
N ASN A 309 -37.26 -6.62 -5.45
CA ASN A 309 -38.02 -7.71 -4.84
C ASN A 309 -39.48 -7.80 -5.33
N MET A 310 -40.05 -6.65 -5.70
CA MET A 310 -41.41 -6.56 -6.25
C MET A 310 -41.47 -6.85 -7.75
N LEU A 311 -40.32 -6.83 -8.44
CA LEU A 311 -40.22 -6.92 -9.87
C LEU A 311 -40.49 -8.36 -10.37
N PRO A 312 -41.54 -8.61 -11.19
CA PRO A 312 -41.74 -9.92 -11.79
C PRO A 312 -40.65 -10.20 -12.83
N ILE A 313 -39.83 -11.19 -12.57
CA ILE A 313 -38.75 -11.62 -13.46
C ILE A 313 -38.90 -13.10 -13.75
N THR A 314 -38.90 -13.47 -15.03
CA THR A 314 -38.83 -14.86 -15.48
C THR A 314 -37.47 -15.08 -16.13
N PHE A 315 -36.81 -16.16 -15.73
CA PHE A 315 -35.54 -16.59 -16.29
C PHE A 315 -35.72 -17.79 -17.20
#